data_ed05395cd40376517ac0231632e87416
#
_entry.id   ed05395cd40376517ac0231632e87416
#
_cell.length_a   1.000
_cell.length_b   1.000
_cell.length_c   1.000
_cell.angle_alpha   90.00
_cell.angle_beta   90.00
_cell.angle_gamma   90.00
#
_symmetry.space_group_name_H-M   'P 1'
#
loop_
_entity.id
_entity.type
_entity.pdbx_description
1 polymer ?
#
loop_
_entity_poly.entity_id
_entity_poly.type
_entity_poly.pdbx_seq_one_letter_code
_entity_poly.pdbx_strand_id
1 'polypeptide(L)'
;MEGVSLDTWLQALGKNTKLPIVIFPGSYGQLSEHAHGLLFLSLLSGDNAAYLIGQQRHAAAHLKTTQLEIIPTAYLLIEVGNVSAVQRISQTMPLPQGDIETIVNNAYAGALMGNKLIYLEAGSGAKNPVKPEIIQAVVSQLSIPVIVGGGIKDFMTMNRAFEAGANMVVVGTAIEDGNFG
;
A
#
# COMPACT_ATOMS: atom_id res chain seq x y z
N MET A 1 9.44 5.19 18.99
CA MET A 1 9.07 3.98 19.78
C MET A 1 10.16 2.94 19.55
N GLU A 2 11.26 3.10 20.29
CA GLU A 2 12.36 2.11 20.27
C GLU A 2 12.03 1.02 21.28
N GLY A 3 12.05 -0.25 20.87
CA GLY A 3 12.08 -1.41 21.75
C GLY A 3 10.85 -2.32 21.84
N VAL A 4 9.71 -2.00 21.20
CA VAL A 4 8.55 -2.91 21.22
C VAL A 4 8.52 -3.73 19.93
N SER A 5 8.48 -5.07 20.04
CA SER A 5 8.38 -5.93 18.87
C SER A 5 7.03 -5.76 18.16
N LEU A 6 6.98 -6.04 16.84
CA LEU A 6 5.74 -6.03 16.06
C LEU A 6 4.67 -6.92 16.71
N ASP A 7 5.06 -8.12 17.16
CA ASP A 7 4.16 -9.06 17.83
C ASP A 7 3.52 -8.47 19.09
N THR A 8 4.34 -7.89 19.96
CA THR A 8 3.84 -7.29 21.20
C THR A 8 2.87 -6.15 20.90
N TRP A 9 3.18 -5.34 19.90
CA TRP A 9 2.33 -4.21 19.51
C TRP A 9 1.00 -4.70 18.92
N LEU A 10 1.03 -5.66 17.99
CA LEU A 10 -0.17 -6.21 17.36
C LEU A 10 -1.05 -6.97 18.36
N GLN A 11 -0.43 -7.71 19.31
CA GLN A 11 -1.17 -8.35 20.39
C GLN A 11 -1.92 -7.34 21.28
N ALA A 12 -1.28 -6.22 21.60
CA ALA A 12 -1.91 -5.13 22.35
C ALA A 12 -3.04 -4.46 21.56
N LEU A 13 -2.80 -4.22 20.25
CA LEU A 13 -3.82 -3.65 19.36
C LEU A 13 -5.05 -4.55 19.27
N GLY A 14 -4.88 -5.86 19.09
CA GLY A 14 -5.98 -6.83 18.97
C GLY A 14 -6.85 -6.92 20.21
N LYS A 15 -6.32 -6.58 21.40
CA LYS A 15 -7.11 -6.48 22.64
C LYS A 15 -8.01 -5.24 22.68
N ASN A 16 -7.68 -4.21 21.92
CA ASN A 16 -8.34 -2.90 21.96
C ASN A 16 -9.24 -2.64 20.74
N THR A 17 -9.26 -3.53 19.73
CA THR A 17 -10.13 -3.39 18.57
C THR A 17 -10.76 -4.72 18.18
N LYS A 18 -11.95 -4.65 17.58
CA LYS A 18 -12.62 -5.78 16.91
C LYS A 18 -12.46 -5.71 15.39
N LEU A 19 -11.81 -4.68 14.89
CA LEU A 19 -11.58 -4.52 13.45
C LEU A 19 -10.50 -5.50 12.96
N PRO A 20 -10.59 -5.98 11.72
CA PRO A 20 -9.52 -6.75 11.12
C PRO A 20 -8.21 -5.96 11.11
N ILE A 21 -7.13 -6.62 11.47
CA ILE A 21 -5.77 -6.06 11.44
C ILE A 21 -5.06 -6.66 10.25
N VAL A 22 -4.60 -5.82 9.32
CA VAL A 22 -3.86 -6.22 8.14
C VAL A 22 -2.48 -5.58 8.17
N ILE A 23 -1.43 -6.38 8.04
CA ILE A 23 -0.06 -5.89 8.00
C ILE A 23 0.22 -5.29 6.63
N PHE A 24 0.72 -4.05 6.60
CA PHE A 24 1.40 -3.45 5.47
C PHE A 24 2.91 -3.54 5.72
N PRO A 25 3.62 -4.54 5.16
CA PRO A 25 5.01 -4.79 5.54
C PRO A 25 5.98 -3.86 4.81
N GLY A 26 6.92 -3.28 5.52
CA GLY A 26 8.06 -2.58 4.94
C GLY A 26 9.20 -3.52 4.51
N SER A 27 9.21 -4.77 5.03
CA SER A 27 10.17 -5.81 4.66
C SER A 27 9.61 -7.21 4.96
N TYR A 28 10.23 -8.24 4.37
CA TYR A 28 9.85 -9.65 4.57
C TYR A 28 9.91 -10.14 6.03
N GLY A 29 10.64 -9.45 6.91
CA GLY A 29 10.71 -9.79 8.33
C GLY A 29 9.60 -9.20 9.19
N GLN A 30 8.72 -8.36 8.64
CA GLN A 30 7.59 -7.76 9.37
C GLN A 30 6.35 -8.64 9.24
N LEU A 31 6.39 -9.82 9.85
CA LEU A 31 5.31 -10.80 9.87
C LEU A 31 4.90 -11.06 11.33
N SER A 32 3.62 -11.31 11.59
CA SER A 32 3.09 -11.64 12.90
C SER A 32 1.75 -12.37 12.80
N GLU A 33 1.62 -13.48 13.53
CA GLU A 33 0.37 -14.24 13.67
C GLU A 33 -0.72 -13.51 14.48
N HIS A 34 -0.42 -12.35 15.04
CA HIS A 34 -1.39 -11.51 15.76
C HIS A 34 -2.19 -10.59 14.82
N ALA A 35 -1.94 -10.64 13.53
CA ALA A 35 -2.77 -9.99 12.51
C ALA A 35 -3.74 -10.99 11.88
N HIS A 36 -4.70 -10.48 11.10
CA HIS A 36 -5.67 -11.27 10.35
C HIS A 36 -5.20 -11.50 8.92
N GLY A 37 -4.47 -10.53 8.35
CA GLY A 37 -4.00 -10.59 6.98
C GLY A 37 -2.69 -9.85 6.75
N LEU A 38 -2.14 -10.06 5.56
CA LEU A 38 -0.90 -9.45 5.10
C LEU A 38 -1.06 -8.97 3.65
N LEU A 39 -0.74 -7.72 3.38
CA LEU A 39 -0.56 -7.25 2.01
C LEU A 39 0.76 -7.82 1.46
N PHE A 40 0.65 -8.74 0.53
CA PHE A 40 1.81 -9.38 -0.11
C PHE A 40 2.22 -8.55 -1.31
N LEU A 41 3.02 -7.52 -1.05
CA LEU A 41 3.33 -6.43 -1.97
C LEU A 41 4.29 -6.85 -3.07
N SER A 42 4.00 -6.44 -4.32
CA SER A 42 4.95 -6.41 -5.43
C SER A 42 5.03 -4.98 -5.95
N LEU A 43 6.22 -4.36 -5.89
CA LEU A 43 6.44 -2.97 -6.32
C LEU A 43 6.52 -2.89 -7.85
N LEU A 44 5.38 -2.80 -8.51
CA LEU A 44 5.26 -2.83 -9.96
C LEU A 44 5.58 -1.48 -10.64
N SER A 45 5.71 -0.40 -9.86
CA SER A 45 6.14 0.91 -10.39
C SER A 45 7.63 1.00 -10.67
N GLY A 46 8.42 -0.06 -10.38
CA GLY A 46 9.86 -0.04 -10.58
C GLY A 46 10.44 -1.41 -10.93
N ASP A 47 11.61 -1.39 -11.58
CA ASP A 47 12.28 -2.58 -12.14
C ASP A 47 13.28 -3.24 -11.17
N ASN A 48 13.17 -2.97 -9.86
CA ASN A 48 14.06 -3.61 -8.89
C ASN A 48 13.55 -5.00 -8.49
N ALA A 49 14.23 -6.04 -8.96
CA ALA A 49 13.88 -7.43 -8.70
C ALA A 49 13.78 -7.79 -7.20
N ALA A 50 14.51 -7.10 -6.32
CA ALA A 50 14.41 -7.31 -4.86
C ALA A 50 12.99 -7.02 -4.34
N TYR A 51 12.29 -6.04 -4.91
CA TYR A 51 10.94 -5.61 -4.51
C TYR A 51 9.82 -6.15 -5.41
N LEU A 52 10.19 -6.68 -6.60
CA LEU A 52 9.24 -7.38 -7.47
C LEU A 52 9.01 -8.82 -7.03
N ILE A 53 10.06 -9.53 -6.58
CA ILE A 53 9.99 -10.95 -6.23
C ILE A 53 10.92 -11.35 -5.06
N GLY A 54 11.99 -10.58 -4.79
CA GLY A 54 13.00 -10.95 -3.79
C GLY A 54 12.43 -11.03 -2.37
N GLN A 55 11.74 -10.00 -1.91
CA GLN A 55 11.10 -9.94 -0.59
C GLN A 55 10.07 -11.08 -0.42
N GLN A 56 9.30 -11.35 -1.46
CA GLN A 56 8.27 -12.39 -1.49
C GLN A 56 8.88 -13.79 -1.33
N ARG A 57 10.00 -14.06 -2.02
CA ARG A 57 10.74 -15.33 -1.89
C ARG A 57 11.27 -15.53 -0.47
N HIS A 58 11.79 -14.49 0.17
CA HIS A 58 12.28 -14.57 1.56
C HIS A 58 11.12 -14.77 2.55
N ALA A 59 9.99 -14.11 2.36
CA ALA A 59 8.80 -14.28 3.20
C ALA A 59 8.18 -15.68 3.06
N ALA A 60 8.26 -16.30 1.89
CA ALA A 60 7.54 -17.55 1.56
C ALA A 60 7.77 -18.68 2.56
N ALA A 61 8.98 -18.82 3.11
CA ALA A 61 9.28 -19.85 4.09
C ALA A 61 8.44 -19.74 5.37
N HIS A 62 8.25 -18.50 5.87
CA HIS A 62 7.43 -18.21 7.04
C HIS A 62 5.92 -18.30 6.71
N LEU A 63 5.52 -17.90 5.51
CA LEU A 63 4.12 -17.86 5.11
C LEU A 63 3.51 -19.25 4.83
N LYS A 64 4.33 -20.30 4.65
CA LYS A 64 3.84 -21.67 4.45
C LYS A 64 3.03 -22.23 5.63
N THR A 65 3.31 -21.77 6.83
CA THR A 65 2.72 -22.28 8.08
C THR A 65 1.81 -21.26 8.76
N THR A 66 1.67 -20.06 8.19
CA THR A 66 0.85 -18.99 8.74
C THR A 66 -0.64 -19.24 8.54
N GLN A 67 -1.44 -18.67 9.43
CA GLN A 67 -2.91 -18.58 9.28
C GLN A 67 -3.35 -17.19 8.74
N LEU A 68 -2.41 -16.32 8.42
CA LEU A 68 -2.71 -14.99 7.85
C LEU A 68 -3.40 -15.14 6.49
N GLU A 69 -4.41 -14.32 6.23
CA GLU A 69 -4.89 -14.12 4.88
C GLU A 69 -3.83 -13.41 4.05
N ILE A 70 -3.30 -14.08 3.02
CA ILE A 70 -2.30 -13.49 2.13
C ILE A 70 -3.01 -12.79 0.98
N ILE A 71 -2.83 -11.46 0.89
CA ILE A 71 -3.48 -10.61 -0.10
C ILE A 71 -2.45 -10.15 -1.14
N PRO A 72 -2.31 -10.84 -2.29
CA PRO A 72 -1.41 -10.43 -3.36
C PRO A 72 -1.77 -9.02 -3.85
N THR A 73 -0.84 -8.09 -3.73
CA THR A 73 -1.07 -6.66 -3.93
C THR A 73 -0.07 -6.06 -4.91
N ALA A 74 -0.58 -5.52 -6.01
CA ALA A 74 0.20 -4.71 -6.93
C ALA A 74 0.38 -3.31 -6.33
N TYR A 75 1.59 -3.00 -5.90
CA TYR A 75 1.94 -1.73 -5.26
C TYR A 75 2.56 -0.79 -6.28
N LEU A 76 1.94 0.36 -6.48
CA LEU A 76 2.33 1.38 -7.46
C LEU A 76 2.64 2.69 -6.74
N LEU A 77 3.92 3.05 -6.72
CA LEU A 77 4.36 4.33 -6.20
C LEU A 77 4.15 5.40 -7.27
N ILE A 78 3.40 6.44 -6.92
CA ILE A 78 3.04 7.56 -7.79
C ILE A 78 3.85 8.79 -7.37
N GLU A 79 4.43 9.50 -8.33
CA GLU A 79 5.17 10.73 -8.08
C GLU A 79 4.21 11.85 -7.64
N VAL A 80 4.53 12.51 -6.52
CA VAL A 80 3.76 13.65 -5.99
C VAL A 80 4.64 14.84 -5.62
N GLY A 81 5.85 14.92 -6.18
CA GLY A 81 6.77 16.05 -6.04
C GLY A 81 7.70 15.99 -4.82
N ASN A 82 7.75 14.86 -4.09
CA ASN A 82 8.72 14.63 -3.03
C ASN A 82 9.27 13.20 -3.06
N VAL A 83 10.52 13.05 -2.61
CA VAL A 83 11.17 11.73 -2.53
C VAL A 83 10.62 10.96 -1.35
N SER A 84 9.92 9.86 -1.62
CA SER A 84 9.35 8.98 -0.60
C SER A 84 10.40 8.04 0.03
N ALA A 85 10.08 7.47 1.19
CA ALA A 85 10.91 6.42 1.82
C ALA A 85 11.02 5.19 0.89
N VAL A 86 9.92 4.81 0.25
CA VAL A 86 9.88 3.68 -0.70
C VAL A 86 10.83 3.92 -1.85
N GLN A 87 10.80 5.10 -2.48
CA GLN A 87 11.70 5.46 -3.57
C GLN A 87 13.18 5.33 -3.16
N ARG A 88 13.54 5.85 -1.98
CA ARG A 88 14.92 5.78 -1.48
C ARG A 88 15.37 4.35 -1.20
N ILE A 89 14.52 3.57 -0.53
CA ILE A 89 14.87 2.20 -0.11
C ILE A 89 14.87 1.24 -1.29
N SER A 90 13.89 1.35 -2.18
CA SER A 90 13.78 0.49 -3.36
C SER A 90 14.74 0.87 -4.49
N GLN A 91 15.28 2.09 -4.45
CA GLN A 91 16.10 2.66 -5.53
C GLN A 91 15.36 2.64 -6.89
N THR A 92 14.05 2.84 -6.86
CA THR A 92 13.21 2.92 -8.06
C THR A 92 12.58 4.30 -8.19
N MET A 93 12.25 4.68 -9.40
CA MET A 93 11.53 5.93 -9.66
C MET A 93 10.01 5.68 -9.56
N PRO A 94 9.24 6.61 -8.93
CA PRO A 94 7.79 6.54 -8.97
C PRO A 94 7.27 6.82 -10.38
N LEU A 95 6.04 6.37 -10.66
CA LEU A 95 5.34 6.65 -11.92
C LEU A 95 4.90 8.12 -11.94
N PRO A 96 5.20 8.89 -13.02
CA PRO A 96 4.78 10.28 -13.12
C PRO A 96 3.25 10.43 -13.11
N GLN A 97 2.70 11.34 -12.32
CA GLN A 97 1.24 11.60 -12.29
C GLN A 97 0.67 12.09 -13.64
N GLY A 98 1.52 12.63 -14.52
CA GLY A 98 1.11 13.06 -15.87
C GLY A 98 0.95 11.91 -16.86
N ASP A 99 1.51 10.75 -16.56
CA ASP A 99 1.48 9.57 -17.43
C ASP A 99 0.45 8.54 -16.93
N ILE A 100 -0.82 8.92 -17.07
CA ILE A 100 -1.95 8.08 -16.61
C ILE A 100 -1.99 6.74 -17.34
N GLU A 101 -1.64 6.72 -18.63
CA GLU A 101 -1.62 5.50 -19.43
C GLU A 101 -0.64 4.47 -18.85
N THR A 102 0.58 4.88 -18.55
CA THR A 102 1.58 4.01 -17.92
C THR A 102 1.12 3.51 -16.55
N ILE A 103 0.49 4.37 -15.73
CA ILE A 103 -0.06 3.96 -14.42
C ILE A 103 -1.14 2.88 -14.60
N VAL A 104 -2.09 3.09 -15.50
CA VAL A 104 -3.17 2.13 -15.80
C VAL A 104 -2.59 0.83 -16.33
N ASN A 105 -1.62 0.86 -17.25
CA ASN A 105 -0.98 -0.32 -17.79
C ASN A 105 -0.25 -1.14 -16.72
N ASN A 106 0.45 -0.48 -15.77
CA ASN A 106 1.08 -1.16 -14.63
C ASN A 106 0.04 -1.81 -13.70
N ALA A 107 -1.06 -1.12 -13.40
CA ALA A 107 -2.14 -1.65 -12.59
C ALA A 107 -2.80 -2.87 -13.26
N TYR A 108 -3.06 -2.78 -14.57
CA TYR A 108 -3.64 -3.86 -15.36
C TYR A 108 -2.70 -5.07 -15.45
N ALA A 109 -1.39 -4.84 -15.65
CA ALA A 109 -0.39 -5.90 -15.60
C ALA A 109 -0.38 -6.60 -14.24
N GLY A 110 -0.49 -5.84 -13.15
CA GLY A 110 -0.64 -6.38 -11.79
C GLY A 110 -1.85 -7.31 -11.66
N ALA A 111 -3.00 -6.93 -12.20
CA ALA A 111 -4.21 -7.78 -12.21
C ALA A 111 -3.98 -9.06 -13.03
N LEU A 112 -3.38 -8.98 -14.21
CA LEU A 112 -3.05 -10.13 -15.05
C LEU A 112 -2.04 -11.08 -14.39
N MET A 113 -1.13 -10.56 -13.57
CA MET A 113 -0.19 -11.36 -12.77
C MET A 113 -0.87 -12.07 -11.58
N GLY A 114 -2.17 -11.87 -11.37
CA GLY A 114 -2.96 -12.54 -10.33
C GLY A 114 -3.04 -11.78 -9.01
N ASN A 115 -2.60 -10.52 -8.95
CA ASN A 115 -2.84 -9.69 -7.76
C ASN A 115 -4.35 -9.51 -7.52
N LYS A 116 -4.73 -9.48 -6.26
CA LYS A 116 -6.12 -9.34 -5.81
C LYS A 116 -6.49 -7.91 -5.42
N LEU A 117 -5.49 -7.03 -5.41
CA LEU A 117 -5.60 -5.67 -4.93
C LEU A 117 -4.60 -4.78 -5.66
N ILE A 118 -4.99 -3.56 -6.01
CA ILE A 118 -4.08 -2.49 -6.44
C ILE A 118 -3.93 -1.51 -5.30
N TYR A 119 -2.70 -1.11 -5.01
CA TYR A 119 -2.41 -0.05 -4.06
C TYR A 119 -1.72 1.11 -4.79
N LEU A 120 -2.40 2.25 -4.89
CA LEU A 120 -1.86 3.50 -5.41
C LEU A 120 -1.31 4.33 -4.24
N GLU A 121 -0.01 4.53 -4.21
CA GLU A 121 0.70 5.15 -3.08
C GLU A 121 1.39 6.46 -3.48
N ALA A 122 1.07 7.55 -2.80
CA ALA A 122 1.78 8.82 -2.96
C ALA A 122 3.04 8.94 -2.08
N GLY A 123 3.21 8.04 -1.11
CA GLY A 123 4.30 8.05 -0.12
C GLY A 123 3.87 8.59 1.25
N SER A 124 4.42 8.01 2.32
CA SER A 124 4.19 8.50 3.68
C SER A 124 4.66 9.94 3.82
N GLY A 125 3.84 10.79 4.43
CA GLY A 125 4.12 12.22 4.58
C GLY A 125 4.06 13.04 3.28
N ALA A 126 3.49 12.48 2.21
CA ALA A 126 3.34 13.18 0.93
C ALA A 126 2.56 14.49 1.10
N LYS A 127 2.98 15.53 0.37
CA LYS A 127 2.30 16.83 0.38
C LYS A 127 0.97 16.78 -0.34
N ASN A 128 0.90 16.01 -1.42
CA ASN A 128 -0.26 15.85 -2.27
C ASN A 128 -0.65 14.38 -2.33
N PRO A 129 -1.94 14.04 -2.40
CA PRO A 129 -2.41 12.67 -2.63
C PRO A 129 -2.29 12.29 -4.11
N VAL A 130 -2.57 11.03 -4.41
CA VAL A 130 -2.82 10.57 -5.79
C VAL A 130 -4.03 11.34 -6.33
N LYS A 131 -3.92 11.85 -7.56
CA LYS A 131 -5.00 12.63 -8.19
C LYS A 131 -6.24 11.78 -8.46
N PRO A 132 -7.45 12.34 -8.28
CA PRO A 132 -8.71 11.65 -8.57
C PRO A 132 -8.80 11.07 -9.99
N GLU A 133 -8.25 11.76 -10.99
CA GLU A 133 -8.26 11.32 -12.38
C GLU A 133 -7.48 10.01 -12.58
N ILE A 134 -6.39 9.81 -11.84
CA ILE A 134 -5.60 8.57 -11.86
C ILE A 134 -6.41 7.44 -11.24
N ILE A 135 -7.03 7.69 -10.06
CA ILE A 135 -7.85 6.70 -9.36
C ILE A 135 -8.99 6.25 -10.27
N GLN A 136 -9.72 7.20 -10.87
CA GLN A 136 -10.84 6.92 -11.77
C GLN A 136 -10.38 6.13 -13.01
N ALA A 137 -9.25 6.50 -13.62
CA ALA A 137 -8.71 5.81 -14.78
C ALA A 137 -8.37 4.35 -14.45
N VAL A 138 -7.71 4.09 -13.31
CA VAL A 138 -7.36 2.74 -12.87
C VAL A 138 -8.60 1.93 -12.55
N VAL A 139 -9.52 2.45 -11.75
CA VAL A 139 -10.76 1.76 -11.35
C VAL A 139 -11.63 1.41 -12.55
N SER A 140 -11.70 2.28 -13.55
CA SER A 140 -12.53 2.03 -14.76
C SER A 140 -12.05 0.84 -15.60
N GLN A 141 -10.81 0.41 -15.45
CA GLN A 141 -10.19 -0.67 -16.24
C GLN A 141 -10.07 -2.00 -15.49
N LEU A 142 -10.38 -2.02 -14.19
CA LEU A 142 -10.11 -3.16 -13.33
C LEU A 142 -11.35 -3.59 -12.56
N SER A 143 -11.48 -4.90 -12.33
CA SER A 143 -12.53 -5.50 -11.50
C SER A 143 -12.07 -5.83 -10.08
N ILE A 144 -10.79 -5.62 -9.76
CA ILE A 144 -10.23 -5.85 -8.43
C ILE A 144 -10.18 -4.54 -7.61
N PRO A 145 -10.26 -4.62 -6.28
CA PRO A 145 -10.26 -3.44 -5.42
C PRO A 145 -9.02 -2.57 -5.58
N VAL A 146 -9.23 -1.26 -5.39
CA VAL A 146 -8.17 -0.25 -5.40
C VAL A 146 -8.08 0.42 -4.03
N ILE A 147 -6.90 0.37 -3.41
CA ILE A 147 -6.55 1.15 -2.22
C ILE A 147 -5.77 2.38 -2.64
N VAL A 148 -5.98 3.49 -1.95
CA VAL A 148 -5.24 4.74 -2.15
C VAL A 148 -4.63 5.18 -0.83
N GLY A 149 -3.33 5.48 -0.82
CA GLY A 149 -2.61 5.96 0.35
C GLY A 149 -1.64 7.10 0.04
N GLY A 150 -1.17 7.73 1.11
CA GLY A 150 -0.25 8.86 1.06
C GLY A 150 -0.92 10.20 0.77
N GLY A 151 -0.55 11.24 1.53
CA GLY A 151 -1.03 12.61 1.34
C GLY A 151 -2.49 12.86 1.73
N ILE A 152 -3.19 11.89 2.31
CA ILE A 152 -4.57 12.05 2.81
C ILE A 152 -4.50 12.68 4.21
N LYS A 153 -5.00 13.91 4.35
CA LYS A 153 -4.84 14.72 5.56
C LYS A 153 -6.16 15.13 6.22
N ASP A 154 -7.26 15.06 5.47
CA ASP A 154 -8.57 15.50 5.89
C ASP A 154 -9.69 14.69 5.24
N PHE A 155 -10.90 14.83 5.77
CA PHE A 155 -12.09 14.18 5.24
C PHE A 155 -12.43 14.57 3.80
N MET A 156 -12.12 15.81 3.39
CA MET A 156 -12.37 16.26 2.03
C MET A 156 -11.50 15.50 1.02
N THR A 157 -10.21 15.36 1.32
CA THR A 157 -9.26 14.61 0.48
C THR A 157 -9.61 13.12 0.44
N MET A 158 -10.00 12.56 1.60
CA MET A 158 -10.47 11.17 1.70
C MET A 158 -11.72 10.94 0.84
N ASN A 159 -12.72 11.81 0.95
CA ASN A 159 -13.97 11.68 0.18
C ASN A 159 -13.74 11.80 -1.33
N ARG A 160 -12.85 12.70 -1.78
CA ARG A 160 -12.47 12.78 -3.20
C ARG A 160 -11.89 11.48 -3.75
N ALA A 161 -11.10 10.75 -2.94
CA ALA A 161 -10.58 9.45 -3.35
C ALA A 161 -11.70 8.41 -3.48
N PHE A 162 -12.67 8.38 -2.56
CA PHE A 162 -13.85 7.50 -2.66
C PHE A 162 -14.75 7.88 -3.84
N GLU A 163 -15.01 9.15 -4.07
CA GLU A 163 -15.79 9.65 -5.22
C GLU A 163 -15.12 9.28 -6.56
N ALA A 164 -13.78 9.22 -6.60
CA ALA A 164 -13.03 8.74 -7.75
C ALA A 164 -13.06 7.21 -7.92
N GLY A 165 -13.66 6.46 -6.97
CA GLY A 165 -13.86 5.01 -7.05
C GLY A 165 -12.92 4.17 -6.20
N ALA A 166 -12.08 4.75 -5.35
CA ALA A 166 -11.27 3.98 -4.40
C ALA A 166 -12.16 3.13 -3.48
N ASN A 167 -11.81 1.86 -3.28
CA ASN A 167 -12.53 0.95 -2.39
C ASN A 167 -12.07 1.11 -0.94
N MET A 168 -10.84 1.57 -0.72
CA MET A 168 -10.27 1.83 0.58
C MET A 168 -9.30 3.00 0.50
N VAL A 169 -9.22 3.77 1.58
CA VAL A 169 -8.27 4.87 1.74
C VAL A 169 -7.44 4.64 3.00
N VAL A 170 -6.12 4.85 2.90
CA VAL A 170 -5.19 4.71 4.02
C VAL A 170 -4.75 6.09 4.48
N VAL A 171 -4.98 6.37 5.76
CA VAL A 171 -4.53 7.57 6.45
C VAL A 171 -3.49 7.16 7.48
N GLY A 172 -2.26 7.62 7.33
CA GLY A 172 -1.16 7.35 8.26
C GLY A 172 -0.78 8.61 9.04
N THR A 173 0.23 9.32 8.56
CA THR A 173 0.89 10.47 9.21
C THR A 173 -0.10 11.47 9.83
N ALA A 174 -1.20 11.79 9.17
CA ALA A 174 -2.18 12.75 9.71
C ALA A 174 -2.86 12.26 11.00
N ILE A 175 -3.09 10.95 11.13
CA ILE A 175 -3.62 10.34 12.37
C ILE A 175 -2.51 10.27 13.43
N GLU A 176 -1.29 9.86 13.05
CA GLU A 176 -0.14 9.76 13.95
C GLU A 176 0.23 11.11 14.57
N ASP A 177 0.11 12.18 13.79
CA ASP A 177 0.37 13.56 14.22
C ASP A 177 -0.84 14.21 14.94
N GLY A 178 -2.00 13.55 14.98
CA GLY A 178 -3.25 14.08 15.55
C GLY A 178 -3.86 15.23 14.73
N ASN A 179 -3.54 15.34 13.45
CA ASN A 179 -3.93 16.45 12.57
C ASN A 179 -4.95 16.04 11.49
N PHE A 180 -5.57 14.87 11.60
CA PHE A 180 -6.62 14.45 10.67
C PHE A 180 -7.95 15.12 11.01
N GLY A 181 -8.49 15.95 10.10
CA GLY A 181 -9.74 16.68 10.35
C GLY A 181 -10.41 17.24 9.11
#